data_dc9e92f3a61ae25effe672e4b6329b56
#
_entry.id   dc9e92f3a61ae25effe672e4b6329b56
#
_cell.length_a   1.000
_cell.length_b   1.000
_cell.length_c   1.000
_cell.angle_alpha   90.00
_cell.angle_beta   90.00
_cell.angle_gamma   90.00
#
_symmetry.space_group_name_H-M   'P 1'
#
loop_
_entity.id
_entity.type
_entity.pdbx_description
1 polymer ?
#
loop_
_entity_poly.entity_id
_entity_poly.type
_entity_poly.pdbx_seq_one_letter_code
_entity_poly.pdbx_strand_id
1 'polypeptide(L)'
;YFRKLVSNFIVNSQEDKTFELADGSLLTDPSTGTNASAPDASDDVAVFTNTLPNNGEDATVDGFELALQHTFDNGFGVLANGTIVDSDAELDPFDINQVFALTGLSDSYNLVAFYETDDYQIRLAYNWRDEFVQSLTQGQGDGPTIVESYQQLDISGSYSVTDNVEIFFEGINLTEEFVHKRGRFSNHLLLVEDSGRRWAF
;
A
#
# COMPACT_ATOMS: atom_id res chain seq x y z
N TYR A 1 -1.86 -6.08 22.33
CA TYR A 1 -2.48 -7.02 21.41
C TYR A 1 -3.85 -6.52 20.98
N PHE A 2 -4.17 -6.64 19.73
CA PHE A 2 -5.50 -6.40 19.19
C PHE A 2 -5.90 -7.53 18.25
N ARG A 3 -7.22 -7.72 18.11
CA ARG A 3 -7.85 -8.57 17.11
C ARG A 3 -9.04 -7.85 16.54
N LYS A 4 -9.14 -7.80 15.21
CA LYS A 4 -10.22 -7.14 14.47
C LYS A 4 -10.82 -8.12 13.49
N LEU A 5 -12.16 -8.20 13.47
CA LEU A 5 -12.90 -8.88 12.44
C LEU A 5 -13.36 -7.85 11.41
N VAL A 6 -12.98 -8.05 10.17
CA VAL A 6 -13.39 -7.24 9.01
C VAL A 6 -14.45 -8.05 8.26
N SER A 7 -15.67 -7.53 8.19
CA SER A 7 -16.77 -8.18 7.49
C SER A 7 -17.41 -7.22 6.49
N ASN A 8 -18.14 -7.78 5.53
CA ASN A 8 -18.82 -7.02 4.47
C ASN A 8 -17.87 -6.14 3.64
N PHE A 9 -16.65 -6.60 3.43
CA PHE A 9 -15.71 -5.91 2.57
C PHE A 9 -16.19 -5.99 1.12
N ILE A 10 -16.24 -4.85 0.43
CA ILE A 10 -16.71 -4.82 -0.96
C ILE A 10 -15.54 -5.21 -1.87
N VAL A 11 -15.76 -6.25 -2.65
CA VAL A 11 -14.84 -6.73 -3.70
C VAL A 11 -15.54 -6.66 -5.05
N ASN A 12 -14.76 -6.53 -6.12
CA ASN A 12 -15.28 -6.67 -7.47
C ASN A 12 -15.14 -8.14 -7.89
N SER A 13 -16.25 -8.82 -8.07
CA SER A 13 -16.28 -10.15 -8.69
C SER A 13 -16.47 -10.03 -10.19
N GLN A 14 -15.89 -10.95 -10.93
CA GLN A 14 -16.07 -11.07 -12.37
C GLN A 14 -16.82 -12.36 -12.68
N GLU A 15 -17.82 -12.23 -13.55
CA GLU A 15 -18.57 -13.38 -14.09
C GLU A 15 -18.69 -13.22 -15.61
N ASP A 16 -18.56 -14.31 -16.31
CA ASP A 16 -18.85 -14.33 -17.74
C ASP A 16 -20.34 -14.40 -17.98
N LYS A 17 -20.84 -13.51 -18.80
CA LYS A 17 -22.26 -13.37 -19.09
C LYS A 17 -22.53 -13.28 -20.59
N THR A 18 -23.55 -14.01 -21.02
CA THR A 18 -24.14 -13.88 -22.35
C THR A 18 -25.41 -13.05 -22.31
N PHE A 19 -25.76 -12.40 -23.39
CA PHE A 19 -26.97 -11.59 -23.47
C PHE A 19 -27.92 -12.13 -24.55
N GLU A 20 -29.21 -12.16 -24.23
CA GLU A 20 -30.26 -12.47 -25.17
C GLU A 20 -30.79 -11.21 -25.84
N LEU A 21 -31.02 -11.28 -27.15
CA LEU A 21 -31.69 -10.26 -27.93
C LEU A 21 -33.21 -10.33 -27.75
N ALA A 22 -33.94 -9.30 -28.20
CA ALA A 22 -35.39 -9.21 -28.05
C ALA A 22 -36.16 -10.33 -28.74
N ASP A 23 -35.57 -11.02 -29.70
CA ASP A 23 -36.14 -12.18 -30.42
C ASP A 23 -35.81 -13.53 -29.72
N GLY A 24 -35.13 -13.52 -28.60
CA GLY A 24 -34.71 -14.72 -27.84
C GLY A 24 -33.44 -15.37 -28.34
N SER A 25 -32.77 -14.83 -29.36
CA SER A 25 -31.44 -15.30 -29.78
C SER A 25 -30.35 -14.75 -28.86
N LEU A 26 -29.20 -15.46 -28.78
CA LEU A 26 -28.03 -14.97 -28.05
C LEU A 26 -27.26 -13.98 -28.93
N LEU A 27 -26.71 -12.95 -28.28
CA LEU A 27 -25.81 -12.01 -28.95
C LEU A 27 -24.54 -12.78 -29.38
N THR A 28 -24.15 -12.61 -30.64
CA THR A 28 -22.95 -13.25 -31.22
C THR A 28 -21.85 -12.25 -31.48
N ASP A 29 -20.61 -12.72 -31.57
CA ASP A 29 -19.44 -11.92 -31.90
C ASP A 29 -19.09 -12.09 -33.39
N PRO A 30 -19.38 -11.08 -34.25
CA PRO A 30 -19.13 -11.18 -35.69
C PRO A 30 -17.65 -11.37 -36.04
N SER A 31 -16.73 -11.06 -35.14
CA SER A 31 -15.30 -11.20 -35.38
C SER A 31 -14.82 -12.65 -35.41
N THR A 32 -15.62 -13.58 -34.87
CA THR A 32 -15.31 -15.01 -34.79
C THR A 32 -15.82 -15.82 -36.00
N GLY A 33 -16.80 -15.29 -36.74
CA GLY A 33 -17.42 -15.94 -37.85
C GLY A 33 -16.71 -15.70 -39.21
N THR A 34 -17.39 -16.12 -40.29
CA THR A 34 -16.87 -16.00 -41.65
C THR A 34 -17.00 -14.62 -42.25
N ASN A 35 -17.83 -13.75 -41.68
CA ASN A 35 -18.06 -12.38 -42.12
C ASN A 35 -17.94 -11.39 -40.96
N ALA A 36 -16.75 -10.90 -40.72
CA ALA A 36 -16.47 -9.95 -39.61
C ALA A 36 -17.21 -8.59 -39.71
N SER A 37 -17.98 -8.34 -40.80
CA SER A 37 -18.71 -7.11 -40.99
C SER A 37 -20.20 -7.20 -40.69
N ALA A 38 -20.74 -8.41 -40.51
CA ALA A 38 -22.15 -8.62 -40.20
C ALA A 38 -22.34 -9.97 -39.50
N PRO A 39 -23.26 -10.05 -38.52
CA PRO A 39 -23.56 -11.31 -37.82
C PRO A 39 -24.02 -12.39 -38.81
N ASP A 40 -23.50 -13.62 -38.61
CA ASP A 40 -23.90 -14.80 -39.37
C ASP A 40 -23.97 -16.04 -38.47
N ALA A 41 -24.48 -17.15 -39.05
CA ALA A 41 -24.71 -18.38 -38.28
C ALA A 41 -23.41 -19.10 -37.85
N SER A 42 -22.24 -18.64 -38.26
CA SER A 42 -20.94 -19.18 -37.87
C SER A 42 -20.29 -18.43 -36.73
N ASP A 43 -20.92 -17.32 -36.25
CA ASP A 43 -20.39 -16.53 -35.16
C ASP A 43 -20.55 -17.25 -33.81
N ASP A 44 -19.54 -17.20 -32.98
CA ASP A 44 -19.61 -17.65 -31.60
C ASP A 44 -20.50 -16.73 -30.77
N VAL A 45 -21.09 -17.28 -29.70
CA VAL A 45 -21.83 -16.48 -28.73
C VAL A 45 -20.90 -15.50 -28.05
N ALA A 46 -21.25 -14.21 -28.05
CA ALA A 46 -20.47 -13.18 -27.39
C ALA A 46 -20.52 -13.37 -25.87
N VAL A 47 -19.36 -13.52 -25.27
CA VAL A 47 -19.21 -13.62 -23.81
C VAL A 47 -18.59 -12.33 -23.30
N PHE A 48 -19.26 -11.72 -22.33
CA PHE A 48 -18.82 -10.48 -21.70
C PHE A 48 -18.41 -10.74 -20.27
N THR A 49 -17.23 -10.30 -19.89
CA THR A 49 -16.83 -10.28 -18.49
C THR A 49 -17.54 -9.14 -17.79
N ASN A 50 -18.51 -9.50 -16.95
CA ASN A 50 -19.30 -8.56 -16.15
C ASN A 50 -18.64 -8.40 -14.77
N THR A 51 -18.27 -7.17 -14.42
CA THR A 51 -17.69 -6.85 -13.12
C THR A 51 -18.75 -6.24 -12.23
N LEU A 52 -19.03 -6.88 -11.11
CA LEU A 52 -20.04 -6.46 -10.14
C LEU A 52 -19.43 -6.34 -8.74
N PRO A 53 -19.83 -5.31 -7.96
CA PRO A 53 -19.49 -5.28 -6.54
C PRO A 53 -20.21 -6.43 -5.80
N ASN A 54 -19.46 -7.14 -4.97
CA ASN A 54 -19.98 -8.23 -4.14
C ASN A 54 -19.38 -8.09 -2.73
N ASN A 55 -20.00 -8.76 -1.75
CA ASN A 55 -19.39 -8.89 -0.42
C ASN A 55 -18.24 -9.90 -0.49
N GLY A 56 -17.07 -9.49 -0.08
CA GLY A 56 -15.94 -10.37 0.14
C GLY A 56 -16.12 -11.27 1.34
N GLU A 57 -15.17 -12.15 1.53
CA GLU A 57 -15.12 -13.01 2.71
C GLU A 57 -14.80 -12.19 3.96
N ASP A 58 -15.17 -12.71 5.13
CA ASP A 58 -14.74 -12.13 6.40
C ASP A 58 -13.24 -12.37 6.59
N ALA A 59 -12.55 -11.41 7.13
CA ALA A 59 -11.12 -11.48 7.43
C ALA A 59 -10.84 -11.14 8.89
N THR A 60 -9.83 -11.78 9.45
CA THR A 60 -9.34 -11.48 10.79
C THR A 60 -7.98 -10.81 10.67
N VAL A 61 -7.80 -9.73 11.43
CA VAL A 61 -6.52 -9.03 11.59
C VAL A 61 -6.11 -9.12 13.05
N ASP A 62 -4.96 -9.72 13.29
CA ASP A 62 -4.34 -9.83 14.61
C ASP A 62 -3.07 -9.00 14.66
N GLY A 63 -2.72 -8.43 15.83
CA GLY A 63 -1.49 -7.69 15.93
C GLY A 63 -1.08 -7.28 17.34
N PHE A 64 0.14 -6.78 17.42
CA PHE A 64 0.71 -6.18 18.61
C PHE A 64 1.17 -4.76 18.32
N GLU A 65 0.83 -3.87 19.23
CA GLU A 65 1.33 -2.49 19.24
C GLU A 65 2.11 -2.26 20.52
N LEU A 66 3.29 -1.68 20.39
CA LEU A 66 4.14 -1.27 21.51
C LEU A 66 4.54 0.18 21.33
N ALA A 67 4.47 0.95 22.41
CA ALA A 67 5.01 2.29 22.48
C ALA A 67 5.81 2.48 23.78
N LEU A 68 7.00 3.03 23.65
CA LEU A 68 7.89 3.40 24.76
C LEU A 68 8.36 4.83 24.57
N GLN A 69 8.28 5.62 25.63
CA GLN A 69 8.89 6.94 25.69
C GLN A 69 9.61 7.10 27.03
N HIS A 70 10.85 7.59 26.98
CA HIS A 70 11.62 7.87 28.18
C HIS A 70 12.51 9.11 27.97
N THR A 71 12.48 10.01 28.95
CA THR A 71 13.38 11.17 29.00
C THR A 71 14.24 11.05 30.24
N PHE A 72 15.54 11.15 30.07
CA PHE A 72 16.53 11.11 31.14
C PHE A 72 16.76 12.51 31.71
N ASP A 73 17.19 12.57 32.97
CA ASP A 73 17.44 13.86 33.67
C ASP A 73 18.57 14.70 33.02
N ASN A 74 19.37 14.10 32.17
CA ASN A 74 20.48 14.77 31.47
C ASN A 74 20.08 15.37 30.11
N GLY A 75 18.78 15.42 29.79
CA GLY A 75 18.27 15.98 28.55
C GLY A 75 18.19 15.00 27.37
N PHE A 76 18.75 13.78 27.49
CA PHE A 76 18.53 12.75 26.48
C PHE A 76 17.13 12.15 26.60
N GLY A 77 16.57 11.75 25.45
CA GLY A 77 15.32 11.01 25.42
C GLY A 77 15.24 10.06 24.26
N VAL A 78 14.39 9.07 24.41
CA VAL A 78 14.09 8.06 23.39
C VAL A 78 12.60 7.87 23.26
N LEU A 79 12.14 7.66 22.03
CA LEU A 79 10.79 7.23 21.72
C LEU A 79 10.89 6.05 20.76
N ALA A 80 10.18 4.98 21.06
CA ALA A 80 10.10 3.82 20.19
C ALA A 80 8.63 3.40 20.10
N ASN A 81 8.14 3.18 18.93
CA ASN A 81 6.85 2.53 18.72
C ASN A 81 6.95 1.55 17.55
N GLY A 82 6.10 0.56 17.58
CA GLY A 82 6.06 -0.45 16.54
C GLY A 82 4.75 -1.21 16.56
N THR A 83 4.37 -1.66 15.39
CA THR A 83 3.20 -2.49 15.13
C THR A 83 3.66 -3.73 14.37
N ILE A 84 3.21 -4.88 14.82
CA ILE A 84 3.31 -6.15 14.09
C ILE A 84 1.88 -6.58 13.81
N VAL A 85 1.57 -6.87 12.55
CA VAL A 85 0.20 -7.17 12.11
C VAL A 85 0.20 -8.35 11.16
N ASP A 86 -0.78 -9.22 11.36
CA ASP A 86 -1.00 -10.41 10.53
C ASP A 86 -2.48 -10.53 10.15
N SER A 87 -2.79 -11.21 9.06
CA SER A 87 -4.15 -11.41 8.57
C SER A 87 -4.30 -12.76 7.89
N ASP A 88 -5.49 -13.37 8.04
CA ASP A 88 -5.87 -14.58 7.31
C ASP A 88 -6.29 -14.33 5.84
N ALA A 89 -6.33 -13.06 5.41
CA ALA A 89 -6.67 -12.64 4.04
C ALA A 89 -5.46 -12.00 3.34
N GLU A 90 -4.36 -12.74 3.28
CA GLU A 90 -3.15 -12.34 2.56
C GLU A 90 -3.26 -12.58 1.06
N LEU A 91 -2.46 -11.84 0.29
CA LEU A 91 -2.33 -12.05 -1.14
C LEU A 91 -1.46 -13.29 -1.44
N ASP A 92 -2.03 -14.29 -2.12
CA ASP A 92 -1.25 -15.36 -2.73
C ASP A 92 -0.72 -14.91 -4.10
N PRO A 93 0.61 -14.73 -4.26
CA PRO A 93 1.18 -14.30 -5.53
C PRO A 93 1.03 -15.33 -6.66
N PHE A 94 0.70 -16.58 -6.36
CA PHE A 94 0.51 -17.65 -7.35
C PHE A 94 -0.96 -17.84 -7.75
N ASP A 95 -1.91 -17.33 -6.98
CA ASP A 95 -3.33 -17.35 -7.35
C ASP A 95 -3.70 -16.07 -8.14
N ILE A 96 -3.73 -16.21 -9.46
CA ILE A 96 -4.09 -15.10 -10.36
C ILE A 96 -5.58 -14.75 -10.32
N ASN A 97 -6.41 -15.61 -9.74
CA ASN A 97 -7.86 -15.41 -9.65
C ASN A 97 -8.29 -14.87 -8.28
N GLN A 98 -7.34 -14.67 -7.36
CA GLN A 98 -7.66 -14.12 -6.06
C GLN A 98 -8.19 -12.70 -6.19
N VAL A 99 -9.44 -12.51 -5.77
CA VAL A 99 -10.15 -11.21 -5.84
C VAL A 99 -10.22 -10.50 -4.51
N PHE A 100 -9.81 -11.15 -3.42
CA PHE A 100 -9.84 -10.61 -2.07
C PHE A 100 -8.52 -10.85 -1.33
N ALA A 101 -7.93 -9.78 -0.84
CA ALA A 101 -6.91 -9.75 0.20
C ALA A 101 -6.99 -8.39 0.90
N LEU A 102 -6.60 -8.32 2.15
CA LEU A 102 -6.55 -7.05 2.86
C LEU A 102 -5.35 -6.22 2.37
N THR A 103 -5.61 -4.95 2.11
CA THR A 103 -4.61 -4.01 1.62
C THR A 103 -4.13 -3.08 2.73
N GLY A 104 -2.90 -2.60 2.63
CA GLY A 104 -2.33 -1.62 3.54
C GLY A 104 -1.85 -2.17 4.89
N LEU A 105 -1.85 -3.49 5.10
CA LEU A 105 -1.31 -4.10 6.31
C LEU A 105 0.20 -4.29 6.16
N SER A 106 0.96 -3.83 7.16
CA SER A 106 2.41 -3.90 7.15
C SER A 106 2.96 -3.73 8.57
N ASP A 107 3.97 -4.47 8.88
CA ASP A 107 4.79 -4.24 10.06
C ASP A 107 5.47 -2.88 9.95
N SER A 108 5.60 -2.19 11.05
CA SER A 108 6.27 -0.89 11.07
C SER A 108 6.88 -0.57 12.42
N TYR A 109 7.95 0.20 12.43
CA TYR A 109 8.47 0.79 13.65
C TYR A 109 9.07 2.17 13.40
N ASN A 110 9.03 2.98 14.45
CA ASN A 110 9.63 4.29 14.52
C ASN A 110 10.52 4.36 15.76
N LEU A 111 11.75 4.78 15.57
CA LEU A 111 12.74 4.99 16.63
C LEU A 111 13.21 6.44 16.58
N VAL A 112 13.11 7.12 17.72
CA VAL A 112 13.55 8.50 17.86
C VAL A 112 14.51 8.59 19.03
N ALA A 113 15.67 9.20 18.80
CA ALA A 113 16.57 9.67 19.85
C ALA A 113 16.61 11.19 19.78
N PHE A 114 16.56 11.84 20.94
CA PHE A 114 16.66 13.29 21.00
C PHE A 114 17.49 13.74 22.19
N TYR A 115 18.02 14.94 22.08
CA TYR A 115 18.67 15.64 23.15
C TYR A 115 18.13 17.06 23.20
N GLU A 116 17.71 17.49 24.37
CA GLU A 116 17.04 18.78 24.56
C GLU A 116 17.58 19.47 25.82
N THR A 117 17.85 20.75 25.69
CA THR A 117 18.21 21.68 26.75
C THR A 117 17.40 22.97 26.62
N ASP A 118 17.61 23.94 27.51
CA ASP A 118 16.94 25.25 27.40
C ASP A 118 17.32 26.02 26.14
N ASP A 119 18.52 25.78 25.59
CA ASP A 119 19.06 26.54 24.47
C ASP A 119 18.99 25.80 23.12
N TYR A 120 19.03 24.48 23.10
CA TYR A 120 19.08 23.72 21.86
C TYR A 120 18.40 22.35 21.96
N GLN A 121 17.89 21.93 20.83
CA GLN A 121 17.29 20.62 20.63
C GLN A 121 17.90 19.98 19.39
N ILE A 122 18.15 18.67 19.46
CA ILE A 122 18.48 17.84 18.31
C ILE A 122 17.68 16.54 18.37
N ARG A 123 17.16 16.09 17.25
CA ARG A 123 16.35 14.88 17.10
C ARG A 123 16.82 14.10 15.89
N LEU A 124 16.96 12.78 16.07
CA LEU A 124 17.20 11.81 15.02
C LEU A 124 16.03 10.84 15.01
N ALA A 125 15.38 10.65 13.87
CA ALA A 125 14.24 9.79 13.70
C ALA A 125 14.50 8.77 12.59
N TYR A 126 14.28 7.50 12.91
CA TYR A 126 14.35 6.39 11.97
C TYR A 126 12.98 5.73 11.87
N ASN A 127 12.45 5.68 10.66
CA ASN A 127 11.17 5.07 10.33
C ASN A 127 11.41 3.88 9.42
N TRP A 128 10.77 2.76 9.70
CA TRP A 128 10.78 1.58 8.86
C TRP A 128 9.37 1.01 8.72
N ARG A 129 9.08 0.52 7.54
CA ARG A 129 7.83 -0.15 7.19
C ARG A 129 8.15 -1.32 6.26
N ASP A 130 7.50 -2.46 6.51
CA ASP A 130 7.61 -3.61 5.62
C ASP A 130 6.80 -3.41 4.33
N GLU A 131 6.92 -4.34 3.40
CA GLU A 131 6.11 -4.34 2.19
C GLU A 131 4.63 -4.54 2.49
N PHE A 132 3.76 -4.05 1.61
CA PHE A 132 2.33 -4.25 1.71
C PHE A 132 1.65 -4.21 0.35
N VAL A 133 0.50 -4.88 0.26
CA VAL A 133 -0.38 -4.81 -0.90
C VAL A 133 -1.10 -3.47 -0.89
N GLN A 134 -0.84 -2.63 -1.88
CA GLN A 134 -1.52 -1.34 -2.06
C GLN A 134 -2.87 -1.51 -2.74
N SER A 135 -2.93 -2.38 -3.75
CA SER A 135 -4.13 -2.63 -4.55
C SER A 135 -4.06 -4.04 -5.13
N LEU A 136 -5.20 -4.66 -5.32
CA LEU A 136 -5.31 -5.97 -6.01
C LEU A 136 -5.36 -5.82 -7.52
N THR A 137 -5.67 -4.61 -8.02
CA THR A 137 -5.75 -4.32 -9.45
C THR A 137 -4.87 -3.12 -9.80
N GLN A 138 -4.20 -3.18 -10.93
CA GLN A 138 -3.47 -2.05 -11.51
C GLN A 138 -4.40 -1.24 -12.42
N GLY A 139 -4.14 0.05 -12.57
CA GLY A 139 -4.92 0.92 -13.46
C GLY A 139 -4.77 0.58 -14.95
N GLN A 140 -3.72 -0.15 -15.32
CA GLN A 140 -3.47 -0.66 -16.67
C GLN A 140 -2.90 -2.09 -16.54
N GLY A 141 -3.76 -3.08 -16.59
CA GLY A 141 -3.40 -4.48 -16.53
C GLY A 141 -3.97 -5.21 -15.31
N ASP A 142 -3.89 -6.54 -15.37
CA ASP A 142 -4.36 -7.42 -14.30
C ASP A 142 -3.22 -7.69 -13.32
N GLY A 143 -3.50 -7.56 -12.05
CA GLY A 143 -2.59 -7.93 -10.99
C GLY A 143 -2.46 -6.89 -9.87
N PRO A 144 -1.83 -7.27 -8.77
CA PRO A 144 -1.66 -6.40 -7.61
C PRO A 144 -0.55 -5.37 -7.81
N THR A 145 -0.66 -4.29 -7.05
CA THR A 145 0.44 -3.37 -6.78
C THR A 145 0.92 -3.59 -5.35
N ILE A 146 2.18 -3.92 -5.19
CA ILE A 146 2.84 -4.12 -3.91
C ILE A 146 3.84 -2.98 -3.74
N VAL A 147 3.78 -2.30 -2.60
CA VAL A 147 4.79 -1.31 -2.19
C VAL A 147 5.84 -2.04 -1.38
N GLU A 148 7.09 -1.98 -1.81
CA GLU A 148 8.20 -2.65 -1.12
C GLU A 148 8.51 -1.99 0.22
N SER A 149 9.30 -2.67 1.04
CA SER A 149 9.75 -2.14 2.33
C SER A 149 10.45 -0.80 2.14
N TYR A 150 10.28 0.08 3.11
CA TYR A 150 10.80 1.44 3.06
C TYR A 150 11.38 1.84 4.41
N GLN A 151 12.53 2.52 4.37
CA GLN A 151 13.18 3.04 5.56
C GLN A 151 13.63 4.49 5.33
N GLN A 152 13.54 5.32 6.36
CA GLN A 152 13.91 6.72 6.26
C GLN A 152 14.58 7.17 7.54
N LEU A 153 15.70 7.88 7.39
CA LEU A 153 16.41 8.54 8.47
C LEU A 153 16.28 10.06 8.30
N ASP A 154 15.80 10.70 9.34
CA ASP A 154 15.61 12.16 9.40
C ASP A 154 16.37 12.74 10.59
N ILE A 155 16.84 13.97 10.43
CA ILE A 155 17.44 14.77 11.50
C ILE A 155 16.76 16.12 11.56
N SER A 156 16.52 16.64 12.75
CA SER A 156 16.07 18.01 12.95
C SER A 156 16.71 18.61 14.20
N GLY A 157 16.78 19.91 14.26
CA GLY A 157 17.27 20.58 15.46
C GLY A 157 17.02 22.08 15.42
N SER A 158 17.11 22.67 16.60
CA SER A 158 17.02 24.12 16.77
C SER A 158 18.02 24.62 17.81
N TYR A 159 18.37 25.89 17.71
CA TYR A 159 19.24 26.60 18.64
C TYR A 159 18.74 28.01 18.89
N SER A 160 18.46 28.32 20.14
CA SER A 160 18.08 29.65 20.61
C SER A 160 19.33 30.53 20.75
N VAL A 161 19.59 31.39 19.76
CA VAL A 161 20.74 32.29 19.74
C VAL A 161 20.56 33.42 20.78
N THR A 162 19.33 33.86 20.97
CA THR A 162 18.91 34.83 21.99
C THR A 162 17.48 34.50 22.39
N ASP A 163 16.95 35.15 23.43
CA ASP A 163 15.54 34.98 23.87
C ASP A 163 14.50 35.27 22.76
N ASN A 164 14.90 35.95 21.67
CA ASN A 164 13.99 36.33 20.58
C ASN A 164 14.42 35.77 19.20
N VAL A 165 15.51 35.01 19.11
CA VAL A 165 16.04 34.48 17.84
C VAL A 165 16.38 33.01 17.99
N GLU A 166 15.70 32.19 17.22
CA GLU A 166 15.97 30.78 17.10
C GLU A 166 16.34 30.42 15.65
N ILE A 167 17.33 29.54 15.51
CA ILE A 167 17.72 28.97 14.22
C ILE A 167 17.32 27.49 14.25
N PHE A 168 16.74 27.02 13.18
CA PHE A 168 16.38 25.61 13.02
C PHE A 168 17.03 25.03 11.76
N PHE A 169 17.17 23.72 11.76
CA PHE A 169 17.57 22.95 10.58
C PHE A 169 16.81 21.64 10.53
N GLU A 170 16.60 21.14 9.33
CA GLU A 170 15.97 19.86 9.07
C GLU A 170 16.63 19.18 7.89
N GLY A 171 16.88 17.87 8.02
CA GLY A 171 17.34 16.98 6.97
C GLY A 171 16.40 15.79 6.88
N ILE A 172 15.78 15.58 5.74
CA ILE A 172 14.80 14.54 5.49
C ILE A 172 15.37 13.56 4.47
N ASN A 173 15.12 12.26 4.70
CA ASN A 173 15.57 11.16 3.86
C ASN A 173 17.10 11.15 3.67
N LEU A 174 17.83 11.15 4.78
CA LEU A 174 19.32 11.20 4.77
C LEU A 174 19.94 9.97 4.11
N THR A 175 19.23 8.87 4.07
CA THR A 175 19.62 7.60 3.45
C THR A 175 19.39 7.57 1.95
N GLU A 176 18.68 8.58 1.39
CA GLU A 176 18.30 8.62 -0.04
C GLU A 176 17.50 7.37 -0.46
N GLU A 177 16.57 6.96 0.39
CA GLU A 177 15.73 5.81 0.11
C GLU A 177 14.69 6.14 -0.96
N PHE A 178 14.40 5.16 -1.81
CA PHE A 178 13.43 5.25 -2.90
C PHE A 178 12.17 4.46 -2.55
N VAL A 179 11.02 4.94 -2.99
CA VAL A 179 9.79 4.14 -2.94
C VAL A 179 9.72 3.28 -4.18
N HIS A 180 9.74 1.97 -3.98
CA HIS A 180 9.57 0.99 -5.05
C HIS A 180 8.18 0.39 -5.02
N LYS A 181 7.55 0.30 -6.19
CA LYS A 181 6.29 -0.44 -6.38
C LYS A 181 6.51 -1.52 -7.42
N ARG A 182 6.06 -2.71 -7.12
CA ARG A 182 6.14 -3.87 -7.99
C ARG A 182 4.77 -4.50 -8.21
N GLY A 183 4.67 -5.29 -9.25
CA GLY A 183 3.54 -6.17 -9.46
C GLY A 183 3.63 -7.45 -8.62
N ARG A 184 2.93 -8.49 -9.05
CA ARG A 184 2.85 -9.79 -8.40
C ARG A 184 4.22 -10.42 -8.11
N PHE A 185 5.16 -10.29 -9.03
CA PHE A 185 6.50 -10.87 -8.93
C PHE A 185 7.57 -9.80 -8.68
N SER A 186 8.62 -10.15 -7.96
CA SER A 186 9.69 -9.23 -7.54
C SER A 186 10.43 -8.56 -8.71
N ASN A 187 10.44 -9.18 -9.89
CA ASN A 187 11.06 -8.63 -11.09
C ASN A 187 10.10 -7.77 -11.95
N HIS A 188 8.86 -7.57 -11.50
CA HIS A 188 7.86 -6.77 -12.19
C HIS A 188 7.79 -5.36 -11.60
N LEU A 189 8.81 -4.54 -11.89
CA LEU A 189 8.87 -3.15 -11.44
C LEU A 189 7.79 -2.31 -12.11
N LEU A 190 6.98 -1.61 -11.30
CA LEU A 190 5.91 -0.72 -11.74
C LEU A 190 6.28 0.76 -11.61
N LEU A 191 6.92 1.11 -10.50
CA LEU A 191 7.27 2.49 -10.18
C LEU A 191 8.50 2.55 -9.30
N VAL A 192 9.36 3.54 -9.58
CA VAL A 192 10.38 4.02 -8.66
C VAL A 192 10.14 5.50 -8.44
N GLU A 193 9.96 5.92 -7.20
CA GLU A 193 9.80 7.32 -6.83
C GLU A 193 11.00 7.76 -5.97
N ASP A 194 11.70 8.78 -6.46
CA ASP A 194 12.83 9.41 -5.78
C ASP A 194 12.40 10.77 -5.24
N SER A 195 12.29 10.89 -3.93
CA SER A 195 12.05 12.19 -3.28
C SER A 195 13.33 12.94 -2.95
N GLY A 196 14.48 12.26 -3.10
CA GLY A 196 15.80 12.78 -2.77
C GLY A 196 15.98 13.16 -1.31
N ARG A 197 17.20 13.54 -0.97
CA ARG A 197 17.53 14.13 0.33
C ARG A 197 17.14 15.61 0.33
N ARG A 198 16.45 16.06 1.37
CA ARG A 198 15.98 17.44 1.49
C ARG A 198 16.55 18.09 2.73
N TRP A 199 16.89 19.38 2.62
CA TRP A 199 17.39 20.21 3.72
C TRP A 199 16.55 21.49 3.81
N ALA A 200 16.25 21.91 5.04
CA ALA A 200 15.64 23.22 5.36
C ALA A 200 16.47 23.90 6.46
N PHE A 201 16.49 25.25 6.42
CA PHE A 201 17.22 26.11 7.36
C PHE A 201 16.41 27.37 7.65
#